data_59c4771cddccd007874ab0e76458f9b2
#
_entry.id   59c4771cddccd007874ab0e76458f9b2
#
_cell.length_a   1.000
_cell.length_b   1.000
_cell.length_c   1.000
_cell.angle_alpha   90.00
_cell.angle_beta   90.00
_cell.angle_gamma   90.00
#
_symmetry.space_group_name_H-M   'P 1'
#
loop_
_entity.id
_entity.type
_entity.pdbx_description
1 polymer ?
#
loop_
_entity_poly.entity_id
_entity_poly.type
_entity_poly.pdbx_seq_one_letter_code
_entity_poly.pdbx_strand_id
1 'polypeptide(L)'
;MQSTMTPGKSGDQTNRVEKIYDHPDIPGCIRKMSRLERLFFMRPVYTVIMAARITGAVDPAGLRQALDATARKHPLLRVKVVFDERHEAWFSSEGVPPVPMRIVQRVSDRQWLDELKEEARVPFDINRGPLIRFVLLQSPDVSDILLLCNHSICDGMALANLVRDILILYEDPAQEVSVINPPDVLDLVKPGISLPGLVVRFFVGLGNRKWQKNPYRFSADDYAALYRGYWETRKPGLVLLEFNPEESAHLLATCRSHGITVGSAVSAAFLAARTDIVGEFPKNQQTVMVPFDLRRRLTPPVGNVFCFCDGGVKFPFSWSVKKTFWENAKDLHKEIHSRVEVLDPSCLDIPSFEPSFIDALTAFGPYVDTIPEVFARTDTMRRFMKDTGNVVFSFNRNYEKDLPGFVPSNIGRIDVPESPGGIRLDRLIFLPGISELGPLSLGGAGAGGRMAFSLPFVDPSAKTGISPEAELIRIRNRAFEILGFPEKVSDKALE
;
A
#
# COMPACT_ATOMS: atom_id res chain seq x y z
N MET A 1 -62.56 7.13 0.48
CA MET A 1 -61.86 5.85 0.41
C MET A 1 -60.40 6.09 0.75
N GLN A 2 -60.03 5.83 2.00
CA GLN A 2 -58.66 5.94 2.51
C GLN A 2 -57.95 4.60 2.21
N SER A 3 -56.85 4.66 1.50
CA SER A 3 -55.98 3.51 1.25
C SER A 3 -54.87 3.51 2.30
N THR A 4 -54.89 2.55 3.19
CA THR A 4 -53.89 2.28 4.21
C THR A 4 -52.66 1.63 3.56
N MET A 5 -51.51 2.34 3.56
CA MET A 5 -50.18 1.76 3.26
C MET A 5 -49.67 1.04 4.50
N THR A 6 -49.44 -0.25 4.37
CA THR A 6 -48.71 -1.10 5.32
C THR A 6 -47.21 -0.80 5.27
N PRO A 7 -46.46 -0.68 6.40
CA PRO A 7 -45.00 -0.50 6.38
C PRO A 7 -44.31 -1.82 6.04
N GLY A 8 -43.49 -1.77 5.00
CA GLY A 8 -42.64 -2.88 4.58
C GLY A 8 -41.51 -3.15 5.61
N LYS A 9 -41.25 -4.41 5.82
CA LYS A 9 -40.23 -4.96 6.74
C LYS A 9 -38.84 -4.47 6.41
N SER A 10 -38.26 -3.62 7.29
CA SER A 10 -36.84 -3.20 7.28
C SER A 10 -35.96 -4.10 8.16
N GLY A 11 -36.21 -5.40 8.18
CA GLY A 11 -35.72 -6.30 9.24
C GLY A 11 -34.53 -7.19 8.88
N ASP A 12 -33.85 -7.07 7.69
CA ASP A 12 -32.94 -8.14 7.29
C ASP A 12 -31.51 -7.68 6.88
N GLN A 13 -31.24 -6.39 6.81
CA GLN A 13 -29.91 -5.90 6.45
C GLN A 13 -28.99 -5.66 7.66
N THR A 14 -29.54 -5.26 8.81
CA THR A 14 -28.79 -5.07 10.07
C THR A 14 -28.28 -6.40 10.64
N ASN A 15 -29.06 -7.46 10.53
CA ASN A 15 -28.69 -8.80 11.03
C ASN A 15 -27.60 -9.52 10.19
N ARG A 16 -27.37 -9.12 8.94
CA ARG A 16 -26.25 -9.66 8.14
C ARG A 16 -24.92 -9.03 8.48
N VAL A 17 -24.90 -7.76 8.85
CA VAL A 17 -23.69 -7.04 9.21
C VAL A 17 -23.18 -7.49 10.60
N GLU A 18 -24.06 -7.77 11.55
CA GLU A 18 -23.67 -8.27 12.89
C GLU A 18 -23.04 -9.66 12.88
N LYS A 19 -23.38 -10.54 11.92
CA LYS A 19 -22.83 -11.91 11.85
C LYS A 19 -21.37 -12.01 11.35
N ILE A 20 -20.80 -10.97 10.79
CA ILE A 20 -19.43 -10.97 10.23
C ILE A 20 -18.37 -10.66 11.31
N TYR A 21 -18.78 -10.04 12.41
CA TYR A 21 -17.89 -9.48 13.44
C TYR A 21 -17.75 -10.33 14.70
N ASP A 22 -18.39 -11.49 14.78
CA ASP A 22 -18.36 -12.32 15.98
C ASP A 22 -17.87 -13.73 15.67
N HIS A 23 -16.67 -14.06 16.17
CA HIS A 23 -16.15 -15.42 16.18
C HIS A 23 -16.16 -15.89 17.64
N PRO A 24 -16.97 -16.91 18.01
CA PRO A 24 -17.19 -17.27 19.42
C PRO A 24 -15.91 -17.68 20.16
N ASP A 25 -14.92 -18.19 19.44
CA ASP A 25 -13.67 -18.68 20.02
C ASP A 25 -12.50 -17.70 19.91
N ILE A 26 -12.72 -16.48 19.38
CA ILE A 26 -11.68 -15.44 19.24
C ILE A 26 -12.05 -14.22 20.06
N PRO A 27 -11.50 -14.07 21.28
CA PRO A 27 -11.77 -12.88 22.11
C PRO A 27 -11.38 -11.59 21.41
N GLY A 28 -12.21 -10.54 21.57
CA GLY A 28 -11.96 -9.23 20.96
C GLY A 28 -11.95 -9.25 19.42
N CYS A 29 -12.63 -10.20 18.82
CA CYS A 29 -12.72 -10.32 17.36
C CYS A 29 -13.31 -9.04 16.75
N ILE A 30 -12.61 -8.47 15.77
CA ILE A 30 -13.09 -7.34 14.98
C ILE A 30 -13.78 -7.84 13.71
N ARG A 31 -13.11 -8.67 12.94
CA ARG A 31 -13.63 -9.36 11.75
C ARG A 31 -12.60 -10.35 11.17
N LYS A 32 -13.05 -11.15 10.24
CA LYS A 32 -12.17 -11.98 9.41
C LYS A 32 -11.30 -11.12 8.49
N MET A 33 -10.06 -11.54 8.28
CA MET A 33 -9.21 -10.99 7.23
C MET A 33 -9.72 -11.44 5.87
N SER A 34 -9.96 -10.50 4.97
CA SER A 34 -10.39 -10.84 3.62
C SER A 34 -9.26 -11.50 2.81
N ARG A 35 -9.63 -12.21 1.75
CA ARG A 35 -8.63 -12.80 0.83
C ARG A 35 -7.78 -11.72 0.14
N LEU A 36 -8.35 -10.55 -0.10
CA LEU A 36 -7.65 -9.42 -0.70
C LEU A 36 -6.57 -8.89 0.24
N GLU A 37 -6.90 -8.69 1.52
CA GLU A 37 -5.94 -8.29 2.56
C GLU A 37 -4.85 -9.33 2.76
N ARG A 38 -5.20 -10.62 2.68
CA ARG A 38 -4.25 -11.72 2.83
C ARG A 38 -3.20 -11.78 1.72
N LEU A 39 -3.49 -11.27 0.51
CA LEU A 39 -2.48 -11.15 -0.55
C LEU A 39 -1.28 -10.27 -0.15
N PHE A 40 -1.47 -9.35 0.77
CA PHE A 40 -0.45 -8.42 1.27
C PHE A 40 0.10 -8.79 2.64
N PHE A 41 -0.54 -9.73 3.31
CA PHE A 41 -0.14 -10.23 4.61
C PHE A 41 1.13 -11.11 4.53
N MET A 42 1.95 -11.15 5.58
CA MET A 42 3.20 -11.91 5.68
C MET A 42 4.30 -11.60 4.63
N ARG A 43 4.13 -10.57 3.80
CA ARG A 43 5.13 -10.23 2.78
C ARG A 43 6.16 -9.23 3.32
N PRO A 44 7.48 -9.46 3.17
CA PRO A 44 8.51 -8.58 3.72
C PRO A 44 8.59 -7.21 3.03
N VAL A 45 7.97 -7.06 1.85
CA VAL A 45 8.09 -5.87 0.99
C VAL A 45 6.83 -4.99 0.99
N TYR A 46 5.74 -5.41 1.64
CA TYR A 46 4.47 -4.69 1.64
C TYR A 46 4.19 -3.99 2.98
N THR A 47 5.14 -3.16 3.41
CA THR A 47 4.91 -2.12 4.41
C THR A 47 4.58 -0.83 3.67
N VAL A 48 3.37 -0.29 3.87
CA VAL A 48 2.97 1.01 3.36
C VAL A 48 3.53 2.07 4.30
N ILE A 49 4.15 3.11 3.74
CA ILE A 49 4.82 4.13 4.54
C ILE A 49 4.30 5.52 4.15
N MET A 50 4.09 6.35 5.17
CA MET A 50 3.75 7.75 5.01
C MET A 50 4.69 8.59 5.86
N ALA A 51 5.35 9.59 5.24
CA ALA A 51 6.14 10.58 5.95
C ALA A 51 5.45 11.94 5.83
N ALA A 52 5.08 12.52 6.96
CA ALA A 52 4.39 13.80 7.05
C ALA A 52 5.28 14.82 7.75
N ARG A 53 5.58 15.95 7.11
CA ARG A 53 6.26 17.09 7.74
C ARG A 53 5.24 18.07 8.27
N ILE A 54 5.40 18.45 9.51
CA ILE A 54 4.57 19.40 10.21
C ILE A 54 5.44 20.60 10.62
N THR A 55 5.03 21.81 10.26
CA THR A 55 5.61 23.06 10.75
C THR A 55 4.80 23.57 11.93
N GLY A 56 5.47 24.23 12.88
CA GLY A 56 4.94 24.64 14.19
C GLY A 56 5.42 23.72 15.32
N ALA A 57 5.22 24.17 16.55
CA ALA A 57 5.62 23.44 17.73
C ALA A 57 4.67 22.27 18.00
N VAL A 58 5.17 21.05 17.88
CA VAL A 58 4.40 19.83 18.19
C VAL A 58 4.70 19.37 19.61
N ASP A 59 3.65 19.29 20.45
CA ASP A 59 3.75 18.67 21.77
C ASP A 59 3.61 17.13 21.65
N PRO A 60 4.61 16.34 22.04
CA PRO A 60 4.54 14.89 21.96
C PRO A 60 3.41 14.26 22.79
N ALA A 61 3.05 14.87 23.93
CA ALA A 61 1.97 14.36 24.77
C ALA A 61 0.60 14.59 24.10
N GLY A 62 0.38 15.76 23.54
CA GLY A 62 -0.80 16.07 22.74
C GLY A 62 -0.92 15.16 21.51
N LEU A 63 0.19 14.92 20.79
CA LEU A 63 0.22 14.00 19.64
C LEU A 63 -0.10 12.55 20.08
N ARG A 64 0.39 12.10 21.25
CA ARG A 64 0.07 10.80 21.82
C ARG A 64 -1.44 10.69 22.08
N GLN A 65 -2.03 11.71 22.70
CA GLN A 65 -3.47 11.77 22.98
C GLN A 65 -4.31 11.70 21.69
N ALA A 66 -3.91 12.46 20.67
CA ALA A 66 -4.56 12.44 19.37
C ALA A 66 -4.47 11.06 18.69
N LEU A 67 -3.30 10.42 18.75
CA LEU A 67 -3.10 9.07 18.23
C LEU A 67 -3.95 8.03 18.95
N ASP A 68 -4.08 8.11 20.27
CA ASP A 68 -4.92 7.21 21.07
C ASP A 68 -6.41 7.43 20.78
N ALA A 69 -6.84 8.68 20.57
CA ALA A 69 -8.20 9.02 20.15
C ALA A 69 -8.50 8.47 18.74
N THR A 70 -7.55 8.64 17.82
CA THR A 70 -7.64 8.08 16.45
C THR A 70 -7.70 6.55 16.45
N ALA A 71 -6.96 5.91 17.35
CA ALA A 71 -6.98 4.44 17.51
C ALA A 71 -8.31 3.93 18.08
N ARG A 72 -9.04 4.76 18.88
CA ARG A 72 -10.43 4.45 19.27
C ARG A 72 -11.40 4.59 18.12
N LYS A 73 -11.18 5.57 17.22
CA LYS A 73 -12.00 5.78 16.03
C LYS A 73 -11.89 4.63 15.03
N HIS A 74 -10.68 4.08 14.86
CA HIS A 74 -10.35 3.09 13.84
C HIS A 74 -9.84 1.79 14.47
N PRO A 75 -10.70 0.78 14.71
CA PRO A 75 -10.34 -0.44 15.43
C PRO A 75 -9.13 -1.21 14.85
N LEU A 76 -8.92 -1.20 13.51
CA LEU A 76 -7.78 -1.87 12.88
C LEU A 76 -6.41 -1.31 13.26
N LEU A 77 -6.35 -0.11 13.89
CA LEU A 77 -5.09 0.41 14.43
C LEU A 77 -4.59 -0.36 15.66
N ARG A 78 -5.46 -1.15 16.30
CA ARG A 78 -5.13 -1.92 17.50
C ARG A 78 -5.55 -3.37 17.34
N VAL A 79 -4.98 -4.04 16.33
CA VAL A 79 -5.26 -5.46 16.07
C VAL A 79 -3.98 -6.29 16.03
N LYS A 80 -4.14 -7.54 16.39
CA LYS A 80 -3.27 -8.68 16.12
C LYS A 80 -3.98 -9.64 15.18
N VAL A 81 -3.26 -10.63 14.63
CA VAL A 81 -3.85 -11.68 13.81
C VAL A 81 -3.92 -12.98 14.59
N VAL A 82 -5.09 -13.59 14.57
CA VAL A 82 -5.35 -14.91 15.17
C VAL A 82 -5.76 -15.86 14.05
N PHE A 83 -5.17 -17.05 14.02
CA PHE A 83 -5.56 -18.10 13.09
C PHE A 83 -6.51 -19.07 13.77
N ASP A 84 -7.62 -19.40 13.10
CA ASP A 84 -8.51 -20.48 13.55
C ASP A 84 -7.98 -21.87 13.12
N GLU A 85 -8.71 -22.93 13.48
CA GLU A 85 -8.37 -24.32 13.16
C GLU A 85 -8.25 -24.60 11.65
N ARG A 86 -8.94 -23.80 10.82
CA ARG A 86 -8.90 -23.87 9.35
C ARG A 86 -7.83 -22.99 8.73
N HIS A 87 -7.00 -22.37 9.59
CA HIS A 87 -5.98 -21.39 9.19
C HIS A 87 -6.56 -20.14 8.49
N GLU A 88 -7.82 -19.83 8.79
CA GLU A 88 -8.38 -18.51 8.44
C GLU A 88 -7.81 -17.47 9.41
N ALA A 89 -7.49 -16.30 8.90
CA ALA A 89 -6.93 -15.21 9.69
C ALA A 89 -8.04 -14.26 10.15
N TRP A 90 -7.96 -13.85 11.41
CA TRP A 90 -8.93 -12.96 12.06
C TRP A 90 -8.21 -11.80 12.72
N PHE A 91 -8.77 -10.60 12.62
CA PHE A 91 -8.31 -9.44 13.38
C PHE A 91 -8.95 -9.44 14.76
N SER A 92 -8.10 -9.39 15.80
CA SER A 92 -8.52 -9.32 17.21
C SER A 92 -7.87 -8.15 17.90
N SER A 93 -8.62 -7.42 18.72
CA SER A 93 -8.12 -6.32 19.55
C SER A 93 -7.72 -6.77 20.96
N GLU A 94 -7.97 -8.04 21.31
CA GLU A 94 -7.73 -8.57 22.67
C GLU A 94 -6.25 -8.53 23.06
N GLY A 95 -5.96 -7.82 24.15
CA GLY A 95 -4.60 -7.71 24.69
C GLY A 95 -3.60 -6.95 23.80
N VAL A 96 -4.05 -6.27 22.74
CA VAL A 96 -3.17 -5.48 21.87
C VAL A 96 -2.76 -4.19 22.56
N PRO A 97 -1.43 -3.91 22.66
CA PRO A 97 -0.95 -2.70 23.30
C PRO A 97 -1.34 -1.43 22.49
N PRO A 98 -1.25 -0.25 23.08
CA PRO A 98 -1.37 1.01 22.37
C PRO A 98 -0.41 1.08 21.17
N VAL A 99 -0.78 1.82 20.13
CA VAL A 99 0.08 2.03 18.95
C VAL A 99 1.42 2.62 19.41
N PRO A 100 2.57 2.00 19.12
CA PRO A 100 3.86 2.50 19.55
C PRO A 100 4.18 3.82 18.83
N MET A 101 4.70 4.79 19.58
CA MET A 101 5.23 6.04 19.07
C MET A 101 6.63 6.25 19.65
N ARG A 102 7.66 6.09 18.83
CA ARG A 102 9.04 6.39 19.20
C ARG A 102 9.34 7.86 18.91
N ILE A 103 9.94 8.54 19.87
CA ILE A 103 10.30 9.96 19.74
C ILE A 103 11.81 10.04 19.56
N VAL A 104 12.23 10.80 18.54
CA VAL A 104 13.62 11.02 18.17
C VAL A 104 13.86 12.51 18.03
N GLN A 105 14.99 13.02 18.49
CA GLN A 105 15.38 14.40 18.22
C GLN A 105 15.68 14.57 16.72
N ARG A 106 15.03 15.55 16.11
CA ARG A 106 15.26 15.90 14.72
C ARG A 106 16.51 16.77 14.61
N VAL A 107 17.50 16.31 13.88
CA VAL A 107 18.79 17.00 13.70
C VAL A 107 19.07 17.40 12.25
N SER A 108 18.32 16.86 11.27
CA SER A 108 18.46 17.22 9.85
C SER A 108 17.17 17.03 9.06
N ASP A 109 17.11 17.63 7.87
CA ASP A 109 15.96 17.54 6.96
C ASP A 109 15.78 16.15 6.34
N ARG A 110 16.81 15.32 6.32
CA ARG A 110 16.79 13.99 5.71
C ARG A 110 16.80 12.85 6.73
N GLN A 111 16.95 13.13 8.02
CA GLN A 111 17.01 12.11 9.07
C GLN A 111 15.82 11.14 9.02
N TRP A 112 14.62 11.62 8.67
CA TRP A 112 13.44 10.77 8.51
C TRP A 112 13.65 9.62 7.53
N LEU A 113 14.53 9.78 6.52
CA LEU A 113 14.83 8.74 5.54
C LEU A 113 15.68 7.62 6.15
N ASP A 114 16.61 7.97 7.03
CA ASP A 114 17.42 6.98 7.75
C ASP A 114 16.58 6.20 8.74
N GLU A 115 15.71 6.90 9.49
CA GLU A 115 14.73 6.27 10.38
C GLU A 115 13.76 5.35 9.63
N LEU A 116 13.31 5.77 8.45
CA LEU A 116 12.50 4.94 7.56
C LEU A 116 13.21 3.65 7.16
N LYS A 117 14.49 3.75 6.74
CA LYS A 117 15.28 2.59 6.33
C LYS A 117 15.45 1.57 7.45
N GLU A 118 15.67 2.04 8.68
CA GLU A 118 15.78 1.16 9.85
C GLU A 118 14.43 0.53 10.22
N GLU A 119 13.38 1.33 10.30
CA GLU A 119 12.04 0.85 10.65
C GLU A 119 11.46 -0.13 9.61
N ALA A 120 11.71 0.09 8.32
CA ALA A 120 11.21 -0.81 7.26
C ALA A 120 11.82 -2.21 7.33
N ARG A 121 12.92 -2.42 8.05
CA ARG A 121 13.59 -3.72 8.23
C ARG A 121 13.08 -4.52 9.43
N VAL A 122 12.24 -3.91 10.26
CA VAL A 122 11.71 -4.54 11.46
C VAL A 122 10.35 -5.19 11.15
N PRO A 123 10.15 -6.50 11.38
CA PRO A 123 8.85 -7.16 11.19
C PRO A 123 7.81 -6.62 12.18
N PHE A 124 6.53 -6.70 11.81
CA PHE A 124 5.45 -6.58 12.77
C PHE A 124 5.30 -7.89 13.55
N ASP A 125 5.07 -7.79 14.86
CA ASP A 125 4.66 -8.94 15.66
C ASP A 125 3.17 -9.20 15.43
N ILE A 126 2.85 -10.11 14.51
CA ILE A 126 1.47 -10.35 14.10
C ILE A 126 0.63 -11.03 15.17
N ASN A 127 1.24 -11.72 16.14
CA ASN A 127 0.56 -12.36 17.27
C ASN A 127 0.25 -11.40 18.42
N ARG A 128 1.02 -10.32 18.54
CA ARG A 128 0.88 -9.31 19.59
C ARG A 128 0.20 -8.05 19.08
N GLY A 129 0.49 -7.65 17.84
CA GLY A 129 0.07 -6.35 17.31
C GLY A 129 0.74 -5.17 18.04
N PRO A 130 0.35 -3.95 17.72
CA PRO A 130 -0.42 -3.59 16.54
C PRO A 130 0.38 -3.70 15.24
N LEU A 131 -0.33 -3.69 14.10
CA LEU A 131 0.27 -3.82 12.77
C LEU A 131 0.64 -2.45 12.14
N ILE A 132 0.81 -1.46 12.98
CA ILE A 132 1.22 -0.09 12.64
C ILE A 132 2.15 0.44 13.72
N ARG A 133 3.09 1.32 13.36
CA ARG A 133 3.95 2.04 14.29
C ARG A 133 4.29 3.43 13.80
N PHE A 134 4.64 4.30 14.73
CA PHE A 134 4.93 5.71 14.51
C PHE A 134 6.34 6.06 14.99
N VAL A 135 7.00 6.95 14.26
CA VAL A 135 8.20 7.65 14.73
C VAL A 135 7.95 9.14 14.60
N LEU A 136 8.12 9.87 15.68
CA LEU A 136 8.11 11.33 15.72
C LEU A 136 9.56 11.81 15.76
N LEU A 137 10.01 12.47 14.71
CA LEU A 137 11.26 13.24 14.72
C LEU A 137 10.90 14.68 15.08
N GLN A 138 11.33 15.14 16.24
CA GLN A 138 10.90 16.41 16.82
C GLN A 138 12.02 17.43 16.86
N SER A 139 11.73 18.67 16.44
CA SER A 139 12.47 19.89 16.76
C SER A 139 11.48 21.01 17.13
N PRO A 140 11.94 22.19 17.63
CA PRO A 140 11.05 23.23 18.12
C PRO A 140 9.99 23.70 17.11
N ASP A 141 10.36 23.83 15.83
CA ASP A 141 9.50 24.48 14.81
C ASP A 141 9.09 23.53 13.69
N VAL A 142 9.72 22.34 13.60
CA VAL A 142 9.46 21.36 12.54
C VAL A 142 9.53 19.95 13.09
N SER A 143 8.53 19.14 12.77
CA SER A 143 8.53 17.74 13.12
C SER A 143 8.25 16.89 11.87
N ASP A 144 8.86 15.71 11.80
CA ASP A 144 8.49 14.71 10.80
C ASP A 144 7.83 13.51 11.52
N ILE A 145 6.68 13.06 11.04
CA ILE A 145 5.98 11.86 11.50
C ILE A 145 6.14 10.79 10.45
N LEU A 146 6.68 9.63 10.85
CA LEU A 146 6.71 8.42 10.03
C LEU A 146 5.64 7.45 10.51
N LEU A 147 4.81 6.99 9.58
CA LEU A 147 3.84 5.94 9.78
C LEU A 147 4.26 4.74 8.93
N LEU A 148 4.44 3.58 9.57
CA LEU A 148 4.71 2.33 8.89
C LEU A 148 3.59 1.35 9.23
N CYS A 149 2.93 0.82 8.20
CA CYS A 149 1.74 0.00 8.37
C CYS A 149 1.82 -1.25 7.51
N ASN A 150 1.42 -2.39 8.06
CA ASN A 150 1.24 -3.60 7.27
C ASN A 150 0.09 -3.40 6.28
N HIS A 151 0.34 -3.70 5.02
CA HIS A 151 -0.62 -3.42 3.94
C HIS A 151 -1.94 -4.22 4.06
N SER A 152 -1.98 -5.26 4.90
CA SER A 152 -3.22 -6.02 5.14
C SER A 152 -4.29 -5.22 5.89
N ILE A 153 -3.92 -4.15 6.61
CA ILE A 153 -4.88 -3.33 7.37
C ILE A 153 -5.06 -1.93 6.80
N CYS A 154 -4.30 -1.53 5.80
CA CYS A 154 -4.36 -0.17 5.24
C CYS A 154 -3.98 -0.13 3.76
N ASP A 155 -4.30 0.99 3.13
CA ASP A 155 -3.80 1.46 1.85
C ASP A 155 -3.26 2.89 1.98
N GLY A 156 -2.81 3.48 0.86
CA GLY A 156 -2.26 4.84 0.85
C GLY A 156 -3.26 5.89 1.31
N MET A 157 -4.54 5.80 0.88
CA MET A 157 -5.59 6.73 1.31
C MET A 157 -5.94 6.56 2.79
N ALA A 158 -5.92 5.33 3.32
CA ALA A 158 -6.12 5.09 4.75
C ALA A 158 -5.07 5.81 5.59
N LEU A 159 -3.77 5.71 5.22
CA LEU A 159 -2.69 6.40 5.92
C LEU A 159 -2.79 7.93 5.79
N ALA A 160 -3.13 8.43 4.61
CA ALA A 160 -3.29 9.87 4.40
C ALA A 160 -4.45 10.45 5.23
N ASN A 161 -5.60 9.75 5.26
CA ASN A 161 -6.72 10.10 6.11
C ASN A 161 -6.38 9.98 7.59
N LEU A 162 -5.53 9.01 7.97
CA LEU A 162 -5.05 8.85 9.35
C LEU A 162 -4.22 10.05 9.81
N VAL A 163 -3.29 10.54 8.96
CA VAL A 163 -2.54 11.77 9.24
C VAL A 163 -3.49 12.94 9.46
N ARG A 164 -4.49 13.09 8.60
CA ARG A 164 -5.49 14.15 8.74
C ARG A 164 -6.28 14.03 10.04
N ASP A 165 -6.76 12.84 10.39
CA ASP A 165 -7.53 12.61 11.61
C ASP A 165 -6.71 12.88 12.87
N ILE A 166 -5.42 12.49 12.88
CA ILE A 166 -4.49 12.78 13.98
C ILE A 166 -4.31 14.28 14.16
N LEU A 167 -4.10 15.03 13.07
CA LEU A 167 -3.91 16.48 13.14
C LEU A 167 -5.18 17.21 13.60
N ILE A 168 -6.36 16.78 13.14
CA ILE A 168 -7.64 17.33 13.60
C ILE A 168 -7.83 17.09 15.10
N LEU A 169 -7.58 15.86 15.58
CA LEU A 169 -7.74 15.51 17.00
C LEU A 169 -6.63 16.08 17.89
N TYR A 170 -5.47 16.40 17.32
CA TYR A 170 -4.43 17.15 18.02
C TYR A 170 -4.85 18.57 18.30
N GLU A 171 -5.50 19.23 17.33
CA GLU A 171 -5.97 20.61 17.46
C GLU A 171 -7.24 20.74 18.32
N ASP A 172 -8.13 19.76 18.26
CA ASP A 172 -9.34 19.70 19.04
C ASP A 172 -9.41 18.37 19.84
N PRO A 173 -8.70 18.27 20.98
CA PRO A 173 -8.71 17.07 21.81
C PRO A 173 -10.07 16.77 22.45
N ALA A 174 -11.00 17.76 22.48
CA ALA A 174 -12.34 17.60 23.02
C ALA A 174 -13.34 17.06 21.98
N GLN A 175 -12.95 16.94 20.74
CA GLN A 175 -13.83 16.41 19.69
C GLN A 175 -14.27 14.98 20.03
N GLU A 176 -15.57 14.75 20.01
CA GLU A 176 -16.14 13.41 20.17
C GLU A 176 -15.73 12.48 19.02
N VAL A 177 -15.33 11.28 19.41
CA VAL A 177 -14.86 10.26 18.47
C VAL A 177 -15.82 9.08 18.45
N SER A 178 -16.48 8.88 17.34
CA SER A 178 -17.30 7.69 17.07
C SER A 178 -16.48 6.59 16.42
N VAL A 179 -16.69 5.35 16.83
CA VAL A 179 -16.03 4.17 16.23
C VAL A 179 -16.54 3.96 14.80
N ILE A 180 -15.61 3.78 13.88
CA ILE A 180 -15.90 3.43 12.49
C ILE A 180 -15.47 1.98 12.25
N ASN A 181 -16.44 1.07 12.18
CA ASN A 181 -16.14 -0.34 11.96
C ASN A 181 -15.64 -0.58 10.53
N PRO A 182 -14.50 -1.28 10.37
CA PRO A 182 -13.92 -1.56 9.06
C PRO A 182 -14.72 -2.68 8.36
N PRO A 183 -15.28 -2.42 7.16
CA PRO A 183 -15.98 -3.46 6.39
C PRO A 183 -15.00 -4.50 5.82
N ASP A 184 -15.50 -5.69 5.49
CA ASP A 184 -14.86 -6.52 4.47
C ASP A 184 -15.24 -5.95 3.09
N VAL A 185 -14.25 -5.44 2.37
CA VAL A 185 -14.48 -4.81 1.07
C VAL A 185 -15.05 -5.81 0.05
N LEU A 186 -14.66 -7.09 0.16
CA LEU A 186 -15.17 -8.14 -0.74
C LEU A 186 -16.66 -8.44 -0.53
N ASP A 187 -17.18 -8.21 0.66
CA ASP A 187 -18.63 -8.37 0.92
C ASP A 187 -19.46 -7.25 0.29
N LEU A 188 -18.85 -6.09 0.06
CA LEU A 188 -19.50 -4.93 -0.56
C LEU A 188 -19.41 -4.94 -2.10
N VAL A 189 -18.68 -5.88 -2.65
CA VAL A 189 -18.48 -6.05 -4.09
C VAL A 189 -19.35 -7.22 -4.57
N LYS A 190 -20.22 -6.98 -5.55
CA LYS A 190 -20.97 -8.06 -6.21
C LYS A 190 -20.07 -8.73 -7.23
N PRO A 191 -19.67 -10.01 -7.05
CA PRO A 191 -18.84 -10.70 -8.02
C PRO A 191 -19.57 -10.83 -9.36
N GLY A 192 -18.96 -10.32 -10.42
CA GLY A 192 -19.40 -10.59 -11.79
C GLY A 192 -18.99 -12.00 -12.21
N ILE A 193 -19.77 -12.65 -13.05
CA ILE A 193 -19.43 -13.93 -13.63
C ILE A 193 -18.95 -13.67 -15.06
N SER A 194 -17.65 -13.85 -15.31
CA SER A 194 -17.06 -13.80 -16.66
C SER A 194 -16.60 -15.20 -17.10
N LEU A 195 -16.65 -15.48 -18.41
CA LEU A 195 -16.15 -16.77 -18.94
C LEU A 195 -14.68 -17.00 -18.62
N PRO A 196 -13.76 -16.02 -18.77
CA PRO A 196 -12.38 -16.17 -18.32
C PRO A 196 -12.29 -16.44 -16.81
N GLY A 197 -13.12 -15.80 -15.99
CA GLY A 197 -13.18 -16.02 -14.55
C GLY A 197 -13.59 -17.45 -14.18
N LEU A 198 -14.49 -18.09 -14.90
CA LEU A 198 -14.88 -19.49 -14.68
C LEU A 198 -13.70 -20.44 -14.93
N VAL A 199 -12.91 -20.21 -16.00
CA VAL A 199 -11.72 -21.00 -16.29
C VAL A 199 -10.68 -20.85 -15.18
N VAL A 200 -10.41 -19.64 -14.73
CA VAL A 200 -9.50 -19.37 -13.62
C VAL A 200 -9.99 -20.06 -12.35
N ARG A 201 -11.27 -19.95 -12.01
CA ARG A 201 -11.87 -20.62 -10.83
C ARG A 201 -11.73 -22.15 -10.89
N PHE A 202 -11.86 -22.75 -12.08
CA PHE A 202 -11.64 -24.18 -12.26
C PHE A 202 -10.19 -24.59 -11.93
N PHE A 203 -9.19 -23.87 -12.48
CA PHE A 203 -7.78 -24.17 -12.20
C PHE A 203 -7.41 -23.90 -10.73
N VAL A 204 -7.94 -22.84 -10.12
CA VAL A 204 -7.79 -22.56 -8.70
C VAL A 204 -8.40 -23.67 -7.86
N GLY A 205 -9.59 -24.18 -8.24
CA GLY A 205 -10.21 -25.33 -7.57
C GLY A 205 -9.36 -26.60 -7.62
N LEU A 206 -8.68 -26.86 -8.76
CA LEU A 206 -7.71 -27.96 -8.86
C LEU A 206 -6.48 -27.71 -8.00
N GLY A 207 -5.96 -26.48 -7.99
CA GLY A 207 -4.87 -26.05 -7.14
C GLY A 207 -5.19 -26.27 -5.65
N ASN A 208 -6.35 -25.80 -5.20
CA ASN A 208 -6.82 -25.97 -3.82
C ASN A 208 -6.91 -27.46 -3.44
N ARG A 209 -7.50 -28.31 -4.31
CA ARG A 209 -7.60 -29.76 -4.04
C ARG A 209 -6.22 -30.43 -3.92
N LYS A 210 -5.26 -30.00 -4.74
CA LYS A 210 -3.88 -30.51 -4.65
C LYS A 210 -3.19 -30.01 -3.38
N TRP A 211 -3.36 -28.72 -3.04
CA TRP A 211 -2.81 -28.12 -1.84
C TRP A 211 -3.34 -28.74 -0.56
N GLN A 212 -4.65 -28.96 -0.46
CA GLN A 212 -5.32 -29.51 0.71
C GLN A 212 -4.87 -30.93 1.09
N LYS A 213 -4.20 -31.67 0.18
CA LYS A 213 -3.64 -32.99 0.51
C LYS A 213 -2.42 -32.91 1.44
N ASN A 214 -1.64 -31.82 1.34
CA ASN A 214 -0.48 -31.55 2.18
C ASN A 214 -0.25 -30.04 2.32
N PRO A 215 -1.11 -29.33 3.08
CA PRO A 215 -1.02 -27.89 3.21
C PRO A 215 0.15 -27.49 4.12
N TYR A 216 0.83 -26.42 3.76
CA TYR A 216 1.79 -25.74 4.64
C TYR A 216 1.08 -24.60 5.34
N ARG A 217 1.14 -24.58 6.68
CA ARG A 217 0.57 -23.53 7.52
C ARG A 217 1.72 -22.75 8.14
N PHE A 218 1.97 -21.57 7.60
CA PHE A 218 3.05 -20.71 8.07
C PHE A 218 2.63 -19.97 9.34
N SER A 219 3.52 -19.93 10.31
CA SER A 219 3.34 -19.29 11.60
C SER A 219 3.87 -17.86 11.60
N ALA A 220 3.64 -17.15 12.70
CA ALA A 220 4.26 -15.85 12.95
C ALA A 220 5.80 -15.92 12.98
N ASP A 221 6.35 -17.04 13.48
CA ASP A 221 7.80 -17.24 13.51
C ASP A 221 8.36 -17.45 12.10
N ASP A 222 7.63 -18.18 11.23
CA ASP A 222 7.99 -18.33 9.82
C ASP A 222 8.01 -16.97 9.13
N TYR A 223 6.99 -16.14 9.36
CA TYR A 223 6.93 -14.76 8.84
C TYR A 223 8.09 -13.90 9.35
N ALA A 224 8.35 -13.92 10.65
CA ALA A 224 9.44 -13.14 11.24
C ALA A 224 10.81 -13.58 10.73
N ALA A 225 11.01 -14.91 10.52
CA ALA A 225 12.22 -15.47 9.95
C ALA A 225 12.41 -15.03 8.49
N LEU A 226 11.35 -15.11 7.67
CA LEU A 226 11.35 -14.65 6.28
C LEU A 226 11.67 -13.17 6.20
N TYR A 227 10.96 -12.34 7.00
CA TYR A 227 11.11 -10.88 6.98
C TYR A 227 12.54 -10.45 7.35
N ARG A 228 13.06 -10.94 8.48
CA ARG A 228 14.43 -10.62 8.91
C ARG A 228 15.45 -11.08 7.89
N GLY A 229 15.34 -12.33 7.42
CA GLY A 229 16.28 -12.86 6.44
C GLY A 229 16.26 -12.14 5.10
N TYR A 230 15.10 -11.66 4.67
CA TYR A 230 15.00 -10.83 3.48
C TYR A 230 15.82 -9.54 3.62
N TRP A 231 15.67 -8.84 4.74
CA TRP A 231 16.34 -7.56 4.99
C TRP A 231 17.79 -7.67 5.49
N GLU A 232 18.30 -8.86 5.82
CA GLU A 232 19.70 -9.06 6.18
C GLU A 232 20.66 -8.77 5.02
N THR A 233 20.25 -9.09 3.80
CA THR A 233 21.09 -8.96 2.59
C THR A 233 20.62 -7.83 1.67
N ARG A 234 19.63 -7.05 2.09
CA ARG A 234 19.00 -5.99 1.31
C ARG A 234 18.77 -4.76 2.16
N LYS A 235 18.67 -3.61 1.50
CA LYS A 235 18.34 -2.34 2.15
C LYS A 235 17.16 -1.68 1.42
N PRO A 236 16.24 -1.03 2.14
CA PRO A 236 15.24 -0.18 1.51
C PRO A 236 15.91 1.10 1.01
N GLY A 237 15.57 1.51 -0.20
CA GLY A 237 16.02 2.75 -0.82
C GLY A 237 14.86 3.60 -1.31
N LEU A 238 15.12 4.87 -1.53
CA LEU A 238 14.12 5.85 -1.96
C LEU A 238 14.76 6.95 -2.80
N VAL A 239 14.23 7.17 -3.99
CA VAL A 239 14.52 8.37 -4.80
C VAL A 239 13.26 9.25 -4.84
N LEU A 240 13.42 10.55 -4.63
CA LEU A 240 12.32 11.52 -4.55
C LEU A 240 12.31 12.50 -5.72
N LEU A 241 11.09 12.82 -6.19
CA LEU A 241 10.78 14.04 -6.93
C LEU A 241 9.93 14.93 -6.05
N GLU A 242 10.43 16.07 -5.67
CA GLU A 242 9.69 17.02 -4.85
C GLU A 242 9.55 18.34 -5.63
N PHE A 243 8.34 18.90 -5.60
CA PHE A 243 7.99 20.19 -6.16
C PHE A 243 7.58 21.12 -5.03
N ASN A 244 8.17 22.29 -4.97
CA ASN A 244 7.77 23.35 -4.05
C ASN A 244 6.38 23.92 -4.47
N PRO A 245 5.77 24.86 -3.72
CA PRO A 245 4.44 25.37 -4.05
C PRO A 245 4.35 26.03 -5.41
N GLU A 246 5.37 26.79 -5.82
CA GLU A 246 5.41 27.48 -7.12
C GLU A 246 5.55 26.50 -8.28
N GLU A 247 6.48 25.55 -8.16
CA GLU A 247 6.69 24.49 -9.14
C GLU A 247 5.45 23.57 -9.25
N SER A 248 4.81 23.28 -8.12
CA SER A 248 3.57 22.50 -8.08
C SER A 248 2.42 23.21 -8.79
N ALA A 249 2.28 24.53 -8.58
CA ALA A 249 1.27 25.36 -9.25
C ALA A 249 1.55 25.42 -10.76
N HIS A 250 2.82 25.61 -11.16
CA HIS A 250 3.24 25.62 -12.56
C HIS A 250 2.94 24.29 -13.26
N LEU A 251 3.36 23.16 -12.66
CA LEU A 251 3.09 21.82 -13.18
C LEU A 251 1.59 21.54 -13.32
N LEU A 252 0.80 21.94 -12.32
CA LEU A 252 -0.66 21.80 -12.34
C LEU A 252 -1.29 22.61 -13.49
N ALA A 253 -0.85 23.87 -13.69
CA ALA A 253 -1.33 24.72 -14.77
C ALA A 253 -0.99 24.13 -16.14
N THR A 254 0.23 23.65 -16.31
CA THR A 254 0.70 22.98 -17.53
C THR A 254 -0.12 21.73 -17.83
N CYS A 255 -0.33 20.85 -16.86
CA CYS A 255 -1.15 19.66 -17.03
C CYS A 255 -2.60 19.99 -17.42
N ARG A 256 -3.20 21.02 -16.78
CA ARG A 256 -4.54 21.50 -17.12
C ARG A 256 -4.64 22.01 -18.54
N SER A 257 -3.65 22.75 -19.05
CA SER A 257 -3.63 23.25 -20.43
C SER A 257 -3.58 22.11 -21.46
N HIS A 258 -3.03 20.96 -21.08
CA HIS A 258 -3.02 19.74 -21.89
C HIS A 258 -4.23 18.80 -21.64
N GLY A 259 -5.11 19.12 -20.68
CA GLY A 259 -6.32 18.35 -20.36
C GLY A 259 -6.02 17.01 -19.68
N ILE A 260 -4.93 16.92 -18.90
CA ILE A 260 -4.54 15.70 -18.16
C ILE A 260 -4.27 16.00 -16.69
N THR A 261 -4.24 14.95 -15.86
CA THR A 261 -3.88 15.09 -14.45
C THR A 261 -2.36 15.09 -14.25
N VAL A 262 -1.89 15.72 -13.16
CA VAL A 262 -0.47 15.69 -12.78
C VAL A 262 0.04 14.26 -12.61
N GLY A 263 -0.76 13.40 -11.98
CA GLY A 263 -0.40 11.97 -11.83
C GLY A 263 -0.14 11.29 -13.18
N SER A 264 -0.96 11.55 -14.21
CA SER A 264 -0.75 11.02 -15.55
C SER A 264 0.49 11.60 -16.24
N ALA A 265 0.73 12.92 -16.08
CA ALA A 265 1.90 13.58 -16.66
C ALA A 265 3.21 13.07 -16.06
N VAL A 266 3.28 12.98 -14.73
CA VAL A 266 4.47 12.47 -14.02
C VAL A 266 4.69 10.99 -14.34
N SER A 267 3.64 10.18 -14.39
CA SER A 267 3.73 8.76 -14.81
C SER A 267 4.27 8.62 -16.23
N ALA A 268 3.79 9.45 -17.16
CA ALA A 268 4.28 9.47 -18.53
C ALA A 268 5.76 9.93 -18.60
N ALA A 269 6.16 10.92 -17.78
CA ALA A 269 7.54 11.39 -17.73
C ALA A 269 8.50 10.31 -17.24
N PHE A 270 8.08 9.49 -16.26
CA PHE A 270 8.87 8.35 -15.80
C PHE A 270 8.99 7.25 -16.85
N LEU A 271 7.92 6.93 -17.56
CA LEU A 271 7.96 5.97 -18.67
C LEU A 271 8.89 6.43 -19.79
N ALA A 272 8.81 7.72 -20.16
CA ALA A 272 9.71 8.32 -21.15
C ALA A 272 11.16 8.30 -20.68
N ALA A 273 11.43 8.81 -19.47
CA ALA A 273 12.76 8.85 -18.88
C ALA A 273 13.40 7.46 -18.76
N ARG A 274 12.62 6.48 -18.33
CA ARG A 274 13.08 5.07 -18.24
C ARG A 274 13.40 4.53 -19.64
N THR A 275 12.57 4.84 -20.62
CA THR A 275 12.83 4.42 -22.02
C THR A 275 14.10 5.06 -22.57
N ASP A 276 14.34 6.35 -22.27
CA ASP A 276 15.56 7.07 -22.69
C ASP A 276 16.84 6.53 -22.00
N ILE A 277 16.75 6.12 -20.74
CA ILE A 277 17.92 5.75 -19.91
C ILE A 277 18.24 4.26 -19.99
N VAL A 278 17.20 3.40 -19.99
CA VAL A 278 17.32 1.93 -19.86
C VAL A 278 16.87 1.21 -21.13
N GLY A 279 16.01 1.86 -21.95
CA GLY A 279 15.35 1.26 -23.10
C GLY A 279 13.92 0.81 -22.80
N GLU A 280 13.27 0.16 -23.75
CA GLU A 280 11.90 -0.34 -23.59
C GLU A 280 11.81 -1.49 -22.58
N PHE A 281 10.67 -1.60 -21.90
CA PHE A 281 10.37 -2.79 -21.11
C PHE A 281 10.35 -4.05 -21.98
N PRO A 282 10.72 -5.22 -21.44
CA PRO A 282 10.46 -6.49 -22.09
C PRO A 282 8.99 -6.61 -22.48
N LYS A 283 8.67 -7.26 -23.61
CA LYS A 283 7.30 -7.32 -24.16
C LYS A 283 6.24 -7.79 -23.14
N ASN A 284 6.60 -8.75 -22.29
CA ASN A 284 5.71 -9.27 -21.24
C ASN A 284 5.54 -8.30 -20.07
N GLN A 285 6.36 -7.25 -19.96
CA GLN A 285 6.28 -6.20 -18.94
C GLN A 285 5.81 -4.85 -19.49
N GLN A 286 5.47 -4.75 -20.78
CA GLN A 286 4.88 -3.54 -21.37
C GLN A 286 3.42 -3.37 -20.91
N THR A 287 3.22 -3.35 -19.60
CA THR A 287 1.93 -3.18 -18.94
C THR A 287 2.05 -2.22 -17.78
N VAL A 288 1.00 -1.45 -17.57
CA VAL A 288 0.82 -0.54 -16.44
C VAL A 288 -0.27 -1.10 -15.54
N MET A 289 -0.04 -1.11 -14.23
CA MET A 289 -1.06 -1.43 -13.23
C MET A 289 -1.30 -0.21 -12.36
N VAL A 290 -2.52 0.29 -12.35
CA VAL A 290 -2.91 1.49 -11.60
C VAL A 290 -3.77 1.07 -10.41
N PRO A 291 -3.27 1.21 -9.18
CA PRO A 291 -4.11 1.13 -7.99
C PRO A 291 -5.08 2.32 -7.92
N PHE A 292 -6.26 2.11 -7.36
CA PHE A 292 -7.25 3.17 -7.16
C PHE A 292 -8.13 2.91 -5.94
N ASP A 293 -8.59 3.99 -5.32
CA ASP A 293 -9.43 3.95 -4.13
C ASP A 293 -10.85 3.48 -4.46
N LEU A 294 -11.33 2.47 -3.76
CA LEU A 294 -12.66 1.90 -3.89
C LEU A 294 -13.71 2.59 -3.01
N ARG A 295 -13.32 3.35 -1.97
CA ARG A 295 -14.22 3.85 -0.92
C ARG A 295 -15.48 4.51 -1.44
N ARG A 296 -15.36 5.30 -2.52
CA ARG A 296 -16.48 6.01 -3.15
C ARG A 296 -17.28 5.17 -4.15
N ARG A 297 -16.76 3.99 -4.51
CA ARG A 297 -17.33 3.09 -5.53
C ARG A 297 -18.11 1.94 -4.93
N LEU A 298 -17.89 1.67 -3.65
CA LEU A 298 -18.64 0.67 -2.90
C LEU A 298 -20.07 1.13 -2.66
N THR A 299 -20.97 0.18 -2.49
CA THR A 299 -22.39 0.46 -2.20
C THR A 299 -22.80 -0.25 -0.91
N PRO A 300 -23.04 0.49 0.18
CA PRO A 300 -22.88 1.95 0.32
C PRO A 300 -21.42 2.40 0.32
N PRO A 301 -21.12 3.69 0.02
CA PRO A 301 -19.77 4.24 0.18
C PRO A 301 -19.31 4.14 1.63
N VAL A 302 -18.01 3.79 1.84
CA VAL A 302 -17.50 3.54 3.21
C VAL A 302 -16.80 4.75 3.85
N GLY A 303 -16.77 5.89 3.16
CA GLY A 303 -16.18 7.12 3.71
C GLY A 303 -14.67 6.98 4.00
N ASN A 304 -14.21 7.70 5.04
CA ASN A 304 -12.78 7.72 5.41
C ASN A 304 -12.41 6.63 6.42
N VAL A 305 -12.97 5.45 6.28
CA VAL A 305 -12.64 4.31 7.13
C VAL A 305 -11.17 3.89 6.94
N PHE A 306 -10.51 3.57 8.06
CA PHE A 306 -9.16 3.00 8.02
C PHE A 306 -9.26 1.49 7.76
N CYS A 307 -8.97 1.08 6.55
CA CYS A 307 -8.91 -0.32 6.11
C CYS A 307 -8.19 -0.40 4.76
N PHE A 308 -7.86 -1.60 4.33
CA PHE A 308 -7.47 -1.86 2.95
C PHE A 308 -8.71 -1.71 2.05
N CYS A 309 -8.66 -0.79 1.11
CA CYS A 309 -9.78 -0.47 0.22
C CYS A 309 -9.32 -0.11 -1.20
N ASP A 310 -8.28 -0.80 -1.68
CA ASP A 310 -7.72 -0.58 -3.00
C ASP A 310 -8.24 -1.62 -4.00
N GLY A 311 -8.51 -1.15 -5.23
CA GLY A 311 -8.60 -1.95 -6.43
C GLY A 311 -7.40 -1.71 -7.34
N GLY A 312 -7.31 -2.47 -8.42
CA GLY A 312 -6.24 -2.29 -9.41
C GLY A 312 -6.72 -2.61 -10.83
N VAL A 313 -6.27 -1.84 -11.81
CA VAL A 313 -6.45 -2.15 -13.22
C VAL A 313 -5.10 -2.33 -13.89
N LYS A 314 -4.96 -3.40 -14.66
CA LYS A 314 -3.77 -3.69 -15.47
C LYS A 314 -4.12 -3.61 -16.93
N PHE A 315 -3.29 -2.92 -17.70
CA PHE A 315 -3.47 -2.79 -19.15
C PHE A 315 -2.13 -2.69 -19.87
N PRO A 316 -2.06 -3.13 -21.16
CA PRO A 316 -0.88 -2.93 -21.98
C PRO A 316 -0.72 -1.44 -22.29
N PHE A 317 0.51 -0.96 -22.20
CA PHE A 317 0.89 0.38 -22.61
C PHE A 317 2.31 0.37 -23.18
N SER A 318 2.48 0.93 -24.38
CA SER A 318 3.78 1.09 -25.04
C SER A 318 4.02 2.56 -25.34
N TRP A 319 5.20 3.04 -24.96
CA TRP A 319 5.65 4.37 -25.33
C TRP A 319 5.89 4.47 -26.84
N SER A 320 5.33 5.49 -27.49
CA SER A 320 5.52 5.69 -28.92
C SER A 320 6.55 6.79 -29.20
N VAL A 321 7.69 6.42 -29.77
CA VAL A 321 8.73 7.39 -30.18
C VAL A 321 8.30 8.31 -31.34
N LYS A 322 7.20 7.99 -32.02
CA LYS A 322 6.62 8.81 -33.10
C LYS A 322 5.74 9.94 -32.58
N LYS A 323 5.34 9.89 -31.32
CA LYS A 323 4.48 10.88 -30.67
C LYS A 323 5.32 11.81 -29.78
N THR A 324 4.84 13.04 -29.63
CA THR A 324 5.40 13.96 -28.61
C THR A 324 5.15 13.45 -27.20
N PHE A 325 5.84 14.02 -26.24
CA PHE A 325 5.62 13.68 -24.82
C PHE A 325 4.15 13.84 -24.42
N TRP A 326 3.55 14.99 -24.74
CA TRP A 326 2.16 15.30 -24.35
C TRP A 326 1.12 14.42 -25.07
N GLU A 327 1.37 13.97 -26.30
CA GLU A 327 0.50 12.99 -26.97
C GLU A 327 0.53 11.63 -26.26
N ASN A 328 1.72 11.12 -25.93
CA ASN A 328 1.85 9.89 -25.15
C ASN A 328 1.22 10.02 -23.75
N ALA A 329 1.41 11.18 -23.08
CA ALA A 329 0.82 11.45 -21.77
C ALA A 329 -0.71 11.52 -21.82
N LYS A 330 -1.30 12.05 -22.90
CA LYS A 330 -2.75 12.03 -23.14
C LYS A 330 -3.27 10.62 -23.37
N ASP A 331 -2.54 9.80 -24.14
CA ASP A 331 -2.92 8.40 -24.34
C ASP A 331 -2.92 7.63 -23.03
N LEU A 332 -1.87 7.78 -22.21
CA LEU A 332 -1.80 7.15 -20.88
C LEU A 332 -2.93 7.63 -19.98
N HIS A 333 -3.19 8.94 -19.96
CA HIS A 333 -4.28 9.54 -19.20
C HIS A 333 -5.64 8.93 -19.59
N LYS A 334 -5.92 8.85 -20.89
CA LYS A 334 -7.14 8.26 -21.42
C LYS A 334 -7.29 6.79 -21.03
N GLU A 335 -6.22 5.99 -21.18
CA GLU A 335 -6.23 4.58 -20.79
C GLU A 335 -6.50 4.39 -19.29
N ILE A 336 -5.86 5.19 -18.42
CA ILE A 336 -6.10 5.15 -16.98
C ILE A 336 -7.55 5.46 -16.67
N HIS A 337 -8.05 6.61 -17.13
CA HIS A 337 -9.37 7.11 -16.74
C HIS A 337 -10.50 6.25 -17.30
N SER A 338 -10.44 5.87 -18.59
CA SER A 338 -11.47 5.03 -19.19
C SER A 338 -11.61 3.67 -18.49
N ARG A 339 -10.50 3.10 -18.05
CA ARG A 339 -10.52 1.79 -17.36
C ARG A 339 -10.96 1.89 -15.91
N VAL A 340 -10.50 2.92 -15.22
CA VAL A 340 -10.90 3.16 -13.83
C VAL A 340 -12.39 3.55 -13.74
N GLU A 341 -12.94 4.32 -14.70
CA GLU A 341 -14.35 4.71 -14.71
C GLU A 341 -15.31 3.56 -15.00
N VAL A 342 -14.95 2.67 -15.93
CA VAL A 342 -15.79 1.54 -16.37
C VAL A 342 -15.63 0.32 -15.45
N LEU A 343 -14.87 0.44 -14.38
CA LEU A 343 -14.49 -0.70 -13.58
C LEU A 343 -15.68 -1.36 -12.92
N ASP A 344 -16.00 -2.54 -13.41
CA ASP A 344 -16.91 -3.46 -12.75
C ASP A 344 -16.22 -3.97 -11.46
N PRO A 345 -16.86 -3.84 -10.28
CA PRO A 345 -16.37 -4.46 -9.06
C PRO A 345 -16.02 -5.95 -9.17
N SER A 346 -16.50 -6.64 -10.20
CA SER A 346 -16.10 -8.04 -10.49
C SER A 346 -14.62 -8.22 -10.79
N CYS A 347 -13.87 -7.15 -11.11
CA CYS A 347 -12.41 -7.22 -11.22
C CYS A 347 -11.71 -7.53 -9.88
N LEU A 348 -12.42 -7.36 -8.76
CA LEU A 348 -12.01 -7.81 -7.43
C LEU A 348 -12.36 -9.27 -7.18
N ASP A 349 -12.85 -10.00 -8.18
CA ASP A 349 -13.09 -11.44 -8.08
C ASP A 349 -11.75 -12.19 -7.95
N ILE A 350 -11.16 -12.09 -6.76
CA ILE A 350 -10.00 -12.88 -6.40
C ILE A 350 -10.48 -14.33 -6.29
N PRO A 351 -9.91 -15.22 -7.10
CA PRO A 351 -10.25 -16.63 -7.05
C PRO A 351 -10.21 -17.15 -5.61
N SER A 352 -11.15 -18.01 -5.25
CA SER A 352 -11.26 -18.58 -3.90
C SER A 352 -10.11 -19.53 -3.60
N PHE A 353 -8.88 -19.01 -3.53
CA PHE A 353 -7.76 -19.76 -3.01
C PHE A 353 -7.99 -20.12 -1.54
N GLU A 354 -7.54 -21.30 -1.16
CA GLU A 354 -7.46 -21.71 0.24
C GLU A 354 -6.49 -20.77 0.98
N PRO A 355 -6.80 -20.33 2.21
CA PRO A 355 -6.06 -19.28 2.90
C PRO A 355 -4.56 -19.52 3.02
N SER A 356 -4.14 -20.72 3.48
CA SER A 356 -2.71 -21.04 3.61
C SER A 356 -2.02 -21.18 2.24
N PHE A 357 -2.78 -21.47 1.19
CA PHE A 357 -2.28 -21.47 -0.18
C PHE A 357 -1.96 -20.06 -0.68
N ILE A 358 -2.76 -19.04 -0.29
CA ILE A 358 -2.44 -17.64 -0.56
C ILE A 358 -1.10 -17.27 0.06
N ASP A 359 -0.89 -17.60 1.35
CA ASP A 359 0.39 -17.31 2.04
C ASP A 359 1.57 -17.95 1.32
N ALA A 360 1.43 -19.21 0.92
CA ALA A 360 2.47 -19.91 0.18
C ALA A 360 2.75 -19.28 -1.20
N LEU A 361 1.70 -18.86 -1.93
CA LEU A 361 1.84 -18.27 -3.26
C LEU A 361 2.44 -16.87 -3.21
N THR A 362 2.03 -16.05 -2.24
CA THR A 362 2.33 -14.61 -2.27
C THR A 362 3.46 -14.21 -1.34
N ALA A 363 3.62 -14.92 -0.20
CA ALA A 363 4.58 -14.55 0.82
C ALA A 363 5.83 -15.44 0.85
N PHE A 364 5.70 -16.76 0.69
CA PHE A 364 6.84 -17.65 0.86
C PHE A 364 7.41 -18.17 -0.47
N GLY A 365 6.58 -18.62 -1.39
CA GLY A 365 7.01 -19.22 -2.65
C GLY A 365 7.93 -18.35 -3.50
N PRO A 366 7.67 -17.02 -3.64
CA PRO A 366 8.53 -16.14 -4.43
C PRO A 366 9.97 -15.99 -3.91
N TYR A 367 10.21 -16.36 -2.65
CA TYR A 367 11.53 -16.18 -2.03
C TYR A 367 12.34 -17.46 -1.89
N VAL A 368 11.80 -18.63 -2.23
CA VAL A 368 12.51 -19.93 -2.12
C VAL A 368 13.83 -19.92 -2.89
N ASP A 369 13.83 -19.41 -4.12
CA ASP A 369 15.02 -19.35 -4.96
C ASP A 369 15.86 -18.08 -4.68
N THR A 370 15.23 -17.00 -4.18
CA THR A 370 15.88 -15.70 -3.98
C THR A 370 16.71 -15.65 -2.69
N ILE A 371 16.23 -16.31 -1.61
CA ILE A 371 16.88 -16.36 -0.29
C ILE A 371 16.78 -17.76 0.33
N PRO A 372 17.30 -18.82 -0.33
CA PRO A 372 17.11 -20.20 0.10
C PRO A 372 17.65 -20.48 1.52
N GLU A 373 18.69 -19.78 1.96
CA GLU A 373 19.29 -19.89 3.29
C GLU A 373 18.31 -19.56 4.43
N VAL A 374 17.33 -18.71 4.18
CA VAL A 374 16.29 -18.35 5.16
C VAL A 374 15.33 -19.51 5.41
N PHE A 375 15.10 -20.34 4.39
CA PHE A 375 14.20 -21.48 4.49
C PHE A 375 14.76 -22.63 5.36
N ALA A 376 16.02 -22.57 5.74
CA ALA A 376 16.59 -23.50 6.73
C ALA A 376 16.22 -23.15 8.18
N ARG A 377 15.66 -21.95 8.45
CA ARG A 377 15.45 -21.41 9.81
C ARG A 377 14.32 -22.06 10.59
N THR A 378 13.29 -22.53 9.90
CA THR A 378 12.16 -23.22 10.54
C THR A 378 11.89 -24.56 9.86
N ASP A 379 11.22 -25.47 10.57
CA ASP A 379 10.89 -26.78 10.03
C ASP A 379 9.85 -26.70 8.91
N THR A 380 8.87 -25.82 9.05
CA THR A 380 7.82 -25.61 8.03
C THR A 380 8.44 -25.09 6.73
N MET A 381 9.25 -24.05 6.81
CA MET A 381 9.93 -23.46 5.64
C MET A 381 10.88 -24.45 4.98
N ARG A 382 11.64 -25.23 5.78
CA ARG A 382 12.57 -26.26 5.28
C ARG A 382 11.85 -27.36 4.51
N ARG A 383 10.71 -27.85 5.03
CA ARG A 383 9.88 -28.87 4.35
C ARG A 383 9.27 -28.29 3.08
N PHE A 384 8.77 -27.06 3.12
CA PHE A 384 8.19 -26.38 1.98
C PHE A 384 9.18 -26.23 0.82
N MET A 385 10.40 -25.73 1.10
CA MET A 385 11.45 -25.59 0.08
C MET A 385 11.84 -26.93 -0.58
N LYS A 386 11.87 -28.03 0.20
CA LYS A 386 12.22 -29.36 -0.31
C LYS A 386 11.14 -30.02 -1.15
N ASP A 387 9.89 -29.58 -1.01
CA ASP A 387 8.74 -30.10 -1.74
C ASP A 387 8.63 -29.49 -3.15
N THR A 388 9.62 -29.77 -4.01
CA THR A 388 9.71 -29.19 -5.36
C THR A 388 8.55 -29.56 -6.28
N GLY A 389 7.79 -30.61 -5.95
CA GLY A 389 6.55 -31.01 -6.63
C GLY A 389 5.32 -30.22 -6.21
N ASN A 390 5.47 -29.28 -5.27
CA ASN A 390 4.36 -28.48 -4.77
C ASN A 390 3.73 -27.63 -5.86
N VAL A 391 2.41 -27.53 -5.81
CA VAL A 391 1.60 -26.76 -6.77
C VAL A 391 1.97 -25.26 -6.80
N VAL A 392 2.45 -24.70 -5.69
CA VAL A 392 2.89 -23.30 -5.54
C VAL A 392 3.95 -22.95 -6.60
N PHE A 393 4.97 -23.78 -6.77
CA PHE A 393 6.07 -23.49 -7.71
C PHE A 393 5.62 -23.47 -9.17
N SER A 394 4.56 -24.22 -9.51
CA SER A 394 3.96 -24.16 -10.84
C SER A 394 3.17 -22.87 -11.07
N PHE A 395 2.48 -22.35 -10.04
CA PHE A 395 1.78 -21.08 -10.09
C PHE A 395 2.76 -19.90 -10.13
N ASN A 396 3.80 -19.90 -9.29
CA ASN A 396 4.76 -18.79 -9.21
C ASN A 396 5.52 -18.57 -10.52
N ARG A 397 5.95 -19.63 -11.20
CA ARG A 397 6.58 -19.50 -12.54
C ARG A 397 5.73 -18.77 -13.57
N ASN A 398 4.42 -18.84 -13.46
CA ASN A 398 3.49 -18.13 -14.34
C ASN A 398 3.23 -16.71 -13.84
N TYR A 399 3.14 -16.51 -12.53
CA TYR A 399 2.92 -15.21 -11.91
C TYR A 399 4.06 -14.21 -12.20
N GLU A 400 5.31 -14.64 -12.10
CA GLU A 400 6.49 -13.80 -12.41
C GLU A 400 6.49 -13.28 -13.85
N LYS A 401 5.98 -14.09 -14.80
CA LYS A 401 5.86 -13.69 -16.19
C LYS A 401 4.79 -12.63 -16.45
N ASP A 402 3.86 -12.45 -15.52
CA ASP A 402 2.71 -11.56 -15.63
C ASP A 402 2.83 -10.30 -14.77
N LEU A 403 4.00 -10.03 -14.19
CA LEU A 403 4.24 -8.81 -13.43
C LEU A 403 4.20 -7.58 -14.35
N PRO A 404 3.56 -6.48 -13.93
CA PRO A 404 3.55 -5.24 -14.71
C PRO A 404 4.94 -4.61 -14.74
N GLY A 405 5.26 -3.82 -15.77
CA GLY A 405 6.50 -3.07 -15.81
C GLY A 405 6.46 -1.79 -14.97
N PHE A 406 5.27 -1.20 -14.79
CA PHE A 406 5.12 0.07 -14.08
C PHE A 406 3.84 0.11 -13.24
N VAL A 407 3.96 0.64 -12.01
CA VAL A 407 2.83 0.82 -11.07
C VAL A 407 2.82 2.25 -10.52
N PRO A 408 2.10 3.18 -11.16
CA PRO A 408 1.86 4.51 -10.61
C PRO A 408 0.74 4.46 -9.56
N SER A 409 1.08 4.78 -8.32
CA SER A 409 0.15 4.85 -7.18
C SER A 409 0.11 6.28 -6.66
N ASN A 410 -0.85 7.08 -7.12
CA ASN A 410 -0.99 8.48 -6.72
C ASN A 410 -2.26 8.68 -5.90
N ILE A 411 -2.08 9.02 -4.62
CA ILE A 411 -3.19 9.28 -3.70
C ILE A 411 -3.76 10.71 -3.84
N GLY A 412 -3.13 11.56 -4.66
CA GLY A 412 -3.59 12.92 -4.92
C GLY A 412 -3.27 13.89 -3.80
N ARG A 413 -4.04 14.98 -3.75
CA ARG A 413 -3.90 16.05 -2.76
C ARG A 413 -4.68 15.72 -1.49
N ILE A 414 -4.03 15.87 -0.36
CA ILE A 414 -4.62 15.74 0.97
C ILE A 414 -4.75 17.14 1.58
N ASP A 415 -5.98 17.53 1.81
CA ASP A 415 -6.29 18.79 2.47
C ASP A 415 -6.51 18.53 3.97
N VAL A 416 -5.72 19.21 4.79
CA VAL A 416 -5.89 19.28 6.23
C VAL A 416 -6.41 20.68 6.54
N PRO A 417 -7.46 20.84 7.37
CA PRO A 417 -7.91 22.16 7.79
C PRO A 417 -6.76 22.98 8.39
N GLU A 418 -6.77 24.29 8.15
CA GLU A 418 -5.83 25.19 8.81
C GLU A 418 -6.03 25.11 10.33
N SER A 419 -4.93 25.06 11.05
CA SER A 419 -4.90 24.82 12.48
C SER A 419 -4.89 26.15 13.25
N PRO A 420 -5.83 26.38 14.17
CA PRO A 420 -5.77 27.52 15.07
C PRO A 420 -4.53 27.50 16.01
N GLY A 421 -4.00 26.32 16.30
CA GLY A 421 -2.82 26.12 17.15
C GLY A 421 -1.48 26.37 16.44
N GLY A 422 -1.50 26.75 15.17
CA GLY A 422 -0.30 27.14 14.41
C GLY A 422 0.50 25.98 13.84
N ILE A 423 0.07 24.71 13.98
CA ILE A 423 0.70 23.61 13.27
C ILE A 423 0.12 23.49 11.85
N ARG A 424 0.95 23.09 10.90
CA ARG A 424 0.55 22.95 9.51
C ARG A 424 1.23 21.75 8.86
N LEU A 425 0.45 20.95 8.12
CA LEU A 425 1.01 19.90 7.26
C LEU A 425 1.70 20.58 6.05
N ASP A 426 3.03 20.57 6.05
CA ASP A 426 3.85 21.20 5.00
C ASP A 426 4.14 20.25 3.83
N ARG A 427 4.36 18.96 4.12
CA ARG A 427 4.74 17.96 3.11
C ARG A 427 4.20 16.59 3.46
N LEU A 428 3.80 15.84 2.44
CA LEU A 428 3.40 14.44 2.56
C LEU A 428 4.13 13.62 1.50
N ILE A 429 4.79 12.55 1.93
CA ILE A 429 5.47 11.60 1.06
C ILE A 429 4.84 10.22 1.28
N PHE A 430 4.37 9.62 0.21
CA PHE A 430 3.73 8.31 0.21
C PHE A 430 4.63 7.27 -0.49
N LEU A 431 4.87 6.13 0.18
CA LEU A 431 5.58 4.98 -0.39
C LEU A 431 4.61 3.79 -0.43
N PRO A 432 4.24 3.30 -1.63
CA PRO A 432 3.26 2.21 -1.82
C PRO A 432 3.85 0.83 -1.53
N GLY A 433 4.83 0.62 -0.82
CA GLY A 433 5.53 -0.64 -0.64
C GLY A 433 6.78 -0.72 -1.50
N ILE A 434 7.71 -1.56 -1.09
CA ILE A 434 9.05 -1.68 -1.69
C ILE A 434 9.21 -3.10 -2.20
N SER A 435 9.34 -3.30 -3.52
CA SER A 435 9.48 -4.64 -4.11
C SER A 435 10.72 -4.75 -5.00
N GLU A 436 11.47 -5.83 -4.82
CA GLU A 436 12.59 -6.23 -5.69
C GLU A 436 12.12 -7.00 -6.94
N LEU A 437 11.07 -7.80 -6.77
CA LEU A 437 10.53 -8.68 -7.82
C LEU A 437 9.50 -7.97 -8.71
N GLY A 438 9.37 -6.68 -8.54
CA GLY A 438 8.26 -5.97 -9.09
C GLY A 438 8.65 -4.90 -10.10
N PRO A 439 7.63 -4.24 -10.57
CA PRO A 439 7.71 -3.15 -11.50
C PRO A 439 8.38 -1.93 -10.88
N LEU A 440 8.75 -1.00 -11.74
CA LEU A 440 9.03 0.37 -11.31
C LEU A 440 7.78 0.93 -10.63
N SER A 441 7.84 1.19 -9.32
CA SER A 441 6.73 1.74 -8.54
C SER A 441 6.93 3.23 -8.34
N LEU A 442 5.85 3.99 -8.49
CA LEU A 442 5.83 5.44 -8.29
C LEU A 442 4.72 5.80 -7.31
N GLY A 443 5.07 6.21 -6.09
CA GLY A 443 4.13 6.80 -5.14
C GLY A 443 3.95 8.29 -5.42
N GLY A 444 2.75 8.84 -5.20
CA GLY A 444 2.50 10.28 -5.35
C GLY A 444 1.55 10.81 -4.28
N ALA A 445 1.89 11.97 -3.70
CA ALA A 445 1.05 12.68 -2.74
C ALA A 445 1.25 14.20 -2.83
N GLY A 446 0.24 14.96 -2.43
CA GLY A 446 0.32 16.42 -2.32
C GLY A 446 -0.25 16.91 -1.00
N ALA A 447 0.45 17.84 -0.35
CA ALA A 447 -0.01 18.56 0.84
C ALA A 447 0.74 19.89 0.98
N GLY A 448 0.17 20.87 1.68
CA GLY A 448 0.81 22.18 1.93
C GLY A 448 1.17 22.95 0.64
N GLY A 449 0.44 22.72 -0.45
CA GLY A 449 0.77 23.31 -1.77
C GLY A 449 1.93 22.59 -2.49
N ARG A 450 2.58 21.62 -1.89
CA ARG A 450 3.69 20.85 -2.43
C ARG A 450 3.22 19.53 -3.04
N MET A 451 3.98 19.00 -3.98
CA MET A 451 3.80 17.66 -4.50
C MET A 451 5.10 16.86 -4.32
N ALA A 452 4.97 15.60 -3.90
CA ALA A 452 6.08 14.70 -3.78
C ALA A 452 5.74 13.36 -4.48
N PHE A 453 6.71 12.86 -5.25
CA PHE A 453 6.66 11.54 -5.84
C PHE A 453 7.83 10.72 -5.36
N SER A 454 7.59 9.47 -5.07
CA SER A 454 8.54 8.54 -4.49
C SER A 454 8.80 7.36 -5.43
N LEU A 455 10.06 6.99 -5.59
CA LEU A 455 10.50 5.76 -6.24
C LEU A 455 11.14 4.87 -5.17
N PRO A 456 10.35 4.05 -4.48
CA PRO A 456 10.88 3.10 -3.53
C PRO A 456 11.57 1.94 -4.28
N PHE A 457 12.69 1.48 -3.76
CA PHE A 457 13.41 0.34 -4.32
C PHE A 457 14.06 -0.52 -3.23
N VAL A 458 14.38 -1.75 -3.57
CA VAL A 458 15.20 -2.62 -2.75
C VAL A 458 16.62 -2.58 -3.29
N ASP A 459 17.58 -2.28 -2.43
CA ASP A 459 18.99 -2.32 -2.76
C ASP A 459 19.61 -3.67 -2.37
N PRO A 460 19.89 -4.55 -3.35
CA PRO A 460 20.53 -5.84 -3.12
C PRO A 460 22.07 -5.74 -3.09
N SER A 461 22.67 -4.55 -3.07
CA SER A 461 24.10 -4.33 -3.25
C SER A 461 24.96 -5.08 -2.23
N ALA A 462 24.45 -5.32 -1.02
CA ALA A 462 25.11 -6.16 -0.03
C ALA A 462 25.39 -7.60 -0.53
N LYS A 463 24.55 -8.11 -1.45
CA LYS A 463 24.70 -9.44 -2.05
C LYS A 463 25.31 -9.39 -3.46
N THR A 464 24.90 -8.41 -4.27
CA THR A 464 25.24 -8.33 -5.70
C THR A 464 26.38 -7.37 -6.02
N GLY A 465 26.73 -6.46 -5.09
CA GLY A 465 27.65 -5.35 -5.33
C GLY A 465 27.09 -4.23 -6.22
N ILE A 466 25.83 -4.32 -6.66
CA ILE A 466 25.19 -3.37 -7.58
C ILE A 466 23.96 -2.77 -6.91
N SER A 467 23.92 -1.43 -6.84
CA SER A 467 22.75 -0.67 -6.38
C SER A 467 21.97 -0.10 -7.57
N PRO A 468 20.63 -0.17 -7.59
CA PRO A 468 19.80 0.48 -8.61
C PRO A 468 19.68 2.00 -8.43
N GLU A 469 20.17 2.56 -7.32
CA GLU A 469 19.96 3.97 -6.95
C GLU A 469 20.44 4.95 -8.01
N ALA A 470 21.66 4.76 -8.52
CA ALA A 470 22.24 5.65 -9.53
C ALA A 470 21.41 5.65 -10.83
N GLU A 471 20.87 4.50 -11.25
CA GLU A 471 20.00 4.42 -12.43
C GLU A 471 18.67 5.13 -12.17
N LEU A 472 18.06 4.93 -11.00
CA LEU A 472 16.82 5.59 -10.62
C LEU A 472 16.98 7.11 -10.49
N ILE A 473 18.12 7.59 -10.02
CA ILE A 473 18.46 9.02 -10.00
C ILE A 473 18.54 9.58 -11.43
N ARG A 474 19.18 8.86 -12.36
CA ARG A 474 19.20 9.29 -13.77
C ARG A 474 17.79 9.33 -14.38
N ILE A 475 16.96 8.35 -14.12
CA ILE A 475 15.56 8.32 -14.56
C ILE A 475 14.78 9.52 -13.97
N ARG A 476 14.94 9.78 -12.66
CA ARG A 476 14.33 10.96 -12.01
C ARG A 476 14.78 12.27 -12.66
N ASN A 477 16.07 12.46 -12.85
CA ASN A 477 16.63 13.68 -13.44
C ASN A 477 16.06 13.89 -14.86
N ARG A 478 16.03 12.83 -15.66
CA ARG A 478 15.46 12.89 -17.00
C ARG A 478 13.95 13.18 -16.95
N ALA A 479 13.21 12.68 -15.99
CA ALA A 479 11.80 13.00 -15.81
C ALA A 479 11.59 14.49 -15.46
N PHE A 480 12.45 15.09 -14.62
CA PHE A 480 12.41 16.54 -14.37
C PHE A 480 12.63 17.36 -15.65
N GLU A 481 13.62 17.01 -16.46
CA GLU A 481 13.86 17.69 -17.75
C GLU A 481 12.63 17.61 -18.67
N ILE A 482 12.03 16.42 -18.80
CA ILE A 482 10.84 16.19 -19.63
C ILE A 482 9.64 17.01 -19.15
N LEU A 483 9.51 17.19 -17.82
CA LEU A 483 8.44 17.99 -17.21
C LEU A 483 8.70 19.50 -17.26
N GLY A 484 9.88 19.93 -17.72
CA GLY A 484 10.24 21.35 -17.84
C GLY A 484 10.90 21.95 -16.59
N PHE A 485 11.56 21.12 -15.77
CA PHE A 485 12.30 21.54 -14.56
C PHE A 485 13.79 21.15 -14.63
N PRO A 486 14.55 21.58 -15.66
CA PRO A 486 15.95 21.18 -15.80
C PRO A 486 16.85 21.69 -14.66
N GLU A 487 16.48 22.79 -13.99
CA GLU A 487 17.20 23.34 -12.83
C GLU A 487 17.21 22.44 -11.61
N LYS A 488 16.29 21.46 -11.54
CA LYS A 488 16.21 20.46 -10.46
C LYS A 488 17.20 19.30 -10.68
N VAL A 489 17.83 19.24 -11.84
CA VAL A 489 18.86 18.26 -12.16
C VAL A 489 20.18 18.75 -11.55
N SER A 490 20.48 18.40 -10.32
CA SER A 490 21.76 18.73 -9.69
C SER A 490 22.48 17.46 -9.26
N ASP A 491 23.81 17.43 -9.46
CA ASP A 491 24.69 16.37 -8.97
C ASP A 491 24.75 16.30 -7.43
N LYS A 492 24.22 17.32 -6.72
CA LYS A 492 24.12 17.37 -5.26
C LYS A 492 23.13 16.36 -4.63
N ALA A 493 22.46 15.57 -5.43
CA ALA A 493 21.58 14.50 -4.92
C ALA A 493 22.33 13.19 -4.66
N LEU A 494 23.64 13.16 -4.85
CA LEU A 494 24.54 12.03 -4.56
C LEU A 494 25.27 12.17 -3.20
N GLU A 495 25.11 13.30 -2.48
CA GLU A 495 25.56 13.51 -1.11
C GLU A 495 24.34 13.37 -0.12
#